data_fc87a196f5a94104027a376e61a0c5e5
#
_entry.id   fc87a196f5a94104027a376e61a0c5e5
#
_cell.length_a   1.000
_cell.length_b   1.000
_cell.length_c   1.000
_cell.angle_alpha   90.00
_cell.angle_beta   90.00
_cell.angle_gamma   90.00
#
_symmetry.space_group_name_H-M   'P 1'
#
loop_
_entity.id
_entity.type
_entity.pdbx_description
1 polymer ?
#
loop_
_entity_poly.entity_id
_entity_poly.type
_entity_poly.pdbx_seq_one_letter_code
_entity_poly.pdbx_strand_id
1 'polypeptide(L)'
;MPTWKTIVGLSFTAEEFDVYCHSLQWNAWRPSFIVLHNTATPSLAQRPNGFTSQHMENFVKYYRDKQKWSAGPHLFIDDKKIWVFTPLTVSGVHSPSWNKLALGVEMLGNYASEPFKTGRGLQVRKNAVAAMATLCAIVGLDPMTIRLHKEDPLTTHDCPGSKVVKLEVLNEVQALIVERHTGEHTIG
;
A
#
# COMPACT_ATOMS: atom_id res chain seq x y z
N MET A 1 9.17 2.86 -25.73
CA MET A 1 8.74 2.25 -24.43
C MET A 1 8.60 3.39 -23.43
N PRO A 2 7.63 3.37 -22.51
CA PRO A 2 7.53 4.42 -21.49
C PRO A 2 8.80 4.40 -20.61
N THR A 3 9.28 5.59 -20.24
CA THR A 3 10.43 5.73 -19.36
C THR A 3 10.08 5.23 -17.95
N TRP A 4 10.93 4.38 -17.36
CA TRP A 4 10.77 3.89 -16.00
C TRP A 4 10.89 5.04 -14.99
N LYS A 5 9.94 5.13 -14.04
CA LYS A 5 9.99 6.10 -12.94
C LYS A 5 10.95 5.58 -11.86
N THR A 6 11.88 6.42 -11.42
CA THR A 6 12.80 6.07 -10.34
C THR A 6 12.04 5.78 -9.05
N ILE A 7 12.40 4.71 -8.37
CA ILE A 7 11.80 4.36 -7.08
C ILE A 7 12.38 5.21 -5.93
N VAL A 8 11.63 5.33 -4.84
CA VAL A 8 12.12 5.92 -3.58
C VAL A 8 13.03 4.92 -2.85
N GLY A 9 12.56 3.68 -2.66
CA GLY A 9 13.34 2.59 -2.07
C GLY A 9 13.58 2.70 -0.55
N LEU A 10 12.95 3.64 0.14
CA LEU A 10 13.05 3.84 1.59
C LEU A 10 11.98 3.03 2.34
N SER A 11 12.30 2.64 3.58
CA SER A 11 11.38 1.93 4.46
C SER A 11 11.20 2.66 5.79
N PHE A 12 10.01 2.57 6.37
CA PHE A 12 9.57 3.34 7.51
C PHE A 12 8.81 2.47 8.52
N THR A 13 8.80 2.85 9.79
CA THR A 13 7.72 2.49 10.73
C THR A 13 6.47 3.29 10.38
N ALA A 14 5.34 3.03 11.04
CA ALA A 14 4.11 3.79 10.81
C ALA A 14 4.28 5.28 11.15
N GLU A 15 4.97 5.58 12.24
CA GLU A 15 5.25 6.94 12.70
C GLU A 15 6.22 7.67 11.76
N GLU A 16 7.29 7.01 11.35
CA GLU A 16 8.26 7.55 10.38
C GLU A 16 7.60 7.82 9.02
N PHE A 17 6.66 6.93 8.60
CA PHE A 17 5.92 7.08 7.36
C PHE A 17 4.98 8.29 7.40
N ASP A 18 4.35 8.55 8.54
CA ASP A 18 3.52 9.73 8.75
C ASP A 18 4.33 11.02 8.55
N VAL A 19 5.49 11.12 9.23
CA VAL A 19 6.42 12.26 9.08
C VAL A 19 6.89 12.41 7.63
N TYR A 20 7.23 11.30 6.97
CA TYR A 20 7.63 11.32 5.56
C TYR A 20 6.52 11.87 4.66
N CYS A 21 5.28 11.42 4.84
CA CYS A 21 4.15 11.88 4.04
C CYS A 21 3.85 13.37 4.21
N HIS A 22 4.00 13.90 5.45
CA HIS A 22 3.87 15.34 5.72
C HIS A 22 4.95 16.21 5.05
N SER A 23 6.13 15.64 4.79
CA SER A 23 7.21 16.35 4.09
C SER A 23 7.01 16.48 2.58
N LEU A 24 6.05 15.77 2.00
CA LEU A 24 5.82 15.72 0.55
C LEU A 24 4.99 16.90 0.05
N GLN A 25 5.25 17.31 -1.20
CA GLN A 25 4.45 18.32 -1.92
C GLN A 25 3.43 17.61 -2.82
N TRP A 26 2.18 17.62 -2.42
CA TRP A 26 1.06 16.94 -3.13
C TRP A 26 0.44 17.80 -4.24
N ASN A 27 1.26 18.46 -5.09
CA ASN A 27 0.80 19.45 -6.05
C ASN A 27 0.65 18.92 -7.49
N ALA A 28 1.53 17.99 -7.90
CA ALA A 28 1.63 17.56 -9.29
C ALA A 28 0.60 16.51 -9.67
N TRP A 29 0.26 15.61 -8.74
CA TRP A 29 -0.73 14.57 -8.91
C TRP A 29 -1.37 14.25 -7.56
N ARG A 30 -2.69 14.13 -7.55
CA ARG A 30 -3.44 13.73 -6.35
C ARG A 30 -4.28 12.50 -6.67
N PRO A 31 -4.16 11.43 -5.92
CA PRO A 31 -5.03 10.27 -6.03
C PRO A 31 -6.46 10.60 -5.57
N SER A 32 -7.43 9.85 -6.05
CA SER A 32 -8.83 9.95 -5.64
C SER A 32 -9.20 8.87 -4.61
N PHE A 33 -8.44 7.77 -4.56
CA PHE A 33 -8.65 6.65 -3.64
C PHE A 33 -7.39 5.76 -3.56
N ILE A 34 -7.46 4.72 -2.73
CA ILE A 34 -6.41 3.72 -2.57
C ILE A 34 -6.91 2.37 -3.10
N VAL A 35 -6.02 1.60 -3.73
CA VAL A 35 -6.27 0.19 -4.11
C VAL A 35 -5.36 -0.72 -3.28
N LEU A 36 -5.97 -1.67 -2.58
CA LEU A 36 -5.29 -2.63 -1.75
C LEU A 36 -5.03 -3.93 -2.51
N HIS A 37 -3.78 -4.36 -2.50
CA HIS A 37 -3.28 -5.56 -3.16
C HIS A 37 -2.59 -6.50 -2.16
N ASN A 38 -2.27 -7.70 -2.63
CA ASN A 38 -1.31 -8.59 -1.98
C ASN A 38 -0.33 -9.14 -3.01
N THR A 39 0.89 -9.45 -2.57
CA THR A 39 1.91 -10.02 -3.46
C THR A 39 1.55 -11.43 -3.95
N ALA A 40 0.74 -12.19 -3.22
CA ALA A 40 0.51 -13.62 -3.39
C ALA A 40 1.83 -14.43 -3.46
N THR A 41 2.72 -14.02 -4.35
CA THR A 41 4.10 -14.47 -4.47
C THR A 41 5.00 -13.24 -4.61
N PRO A 42 5.92 -13.01 -3.67
CA PRO A 42 6.28 -13.85 -2.51
C PRO A 42 5.18 -13.89 -1.43
N SER A 43 5.02 -15.05 -0.78
CA SER A 43 4.22 -15.23 0.43
C SER A 43 4.97 -14.81 1.70
N LEU A 44 4.30 -14.75 2.85
CA LEU A 44 4.93 -14.53 4.15
C LEU A 44 6.01 -15.58 4.45
N ALA A 45 5.73 -16.84 4.12
CA ALA A 45 6.68 -17.94 4.31
C ALA A 45 7.94 -17.77 3.44
N GLN A 46 7.81 -17.25 2.22
CA GLN A 46 8.93 -16.99 1.31
C GLN A 46 9.75 -15.76 1.70
N ARG A 47 9.26 -14.93 2.60
CA ARG A 47 9.94 -13.72 3.13
C ARG A 47 9.91 -13.71 4.66
N PRO A 48 10.59 -14.67 5.34
CA PRO A 48 10.53 -14.80 6.80
C PRO A 48 11.04 -13.54 7.52
N ASN A 49 11.90 -12.76 6.90
CA ASN A 49 12.46 -11.52 7.46
C ASN A 49 11.85 -10.23 6.90
N GLY A 50 10.73 -10.32 6.15
CA GLY A 50 10.14 -9.19 5.45
C GLY A 50 10.90 -8.82 4.17
N PHE A 51 10.70 -7.58 3.69
CA PHE A 51 11.40 -7.06 2.54
C PHE A 51 12.78 -6.47 2.89
N THR A 52 13.59 -6.28 1.88
CA THR A 52 14.90 -5.60 1.93
C THR A 52 15.03 -4.68 0.72
N SER A 53 16.01 -3.77 0.73
CA SER A 53 16.32 -2.91 -0.42
C SER A 53 16.59 -3.74 -1.69
N GLN A 54 17.26 -4.88 -1.56
CA GLN A 54 17.50 -5.79 -2.70
C GLN A 54 16.19 -6.34 -3.29
N HIS A 55 15.17 -6.58 -2.46
CA HIS A 55 13.85 -6.99 -2.96
C HIS A 55 13.17 -5.86 -3.75
N MET A 56 13.32 -4.60 -3.33
CA MET A 56 12.82 -3.45 -4.08
C MET A 56 13.49 -3.34 -5.45
N GLU A 57 14.81 -3.51 -5.53
CA GLU A 57 15.54 -3.55 -6.81
C GLU A 57 15.10 -4.71 -7.71
N ASN A 58 14.81 -5.88 -7.12
CA ASN A 58 14.30 -7.03 -7.87
C ASN A 58 12.88 -6.76 -8.42
N PHE A 59 12.03 -6.06 -7.68
CA PHE A 59 10.72 -5.62 -8.19
C PHE A 59 10.87 -4.61 -9.32
N VAL A 60 11.84 -3.68 -9.27
CA VAL A 60 12.16 -2.79 -10.41
C VAL A 60 12.46 -3.63 -11.67
N LYS A 61 13.37 -4.60 -11.56
CA LYS A 61 13.72 -5.48 -12.69
C LYS A 61 12.51 -6.25 -13.20
N TYR A 62 11.68 -6.78 -12.28
CA TYR A 62 10.48 -7.52 -12.65
C TYR A 62 9.47 -6.64 -13.41
N TYR A 63 9.10 -5.49 -12.84
CA TYR A 63 8.10 -4.61 -13.47
C TYR A 63 8.63 -3.98 -14.77
N ARG A 64 9.85 -3.47 -14.76
CA ARG A 64 10.46 -2.84 -15.94
C ARG A 64 10.77 -3.84 -17.05
N ASP A 65 11.46 -4.94 -16.71
CA ASP A 65 12.08 -5.81 -17.71
C ASP A 65 11.18 -6.96 -18.14
N LYS A 66 10.31 -7.46 -17.24
CA LYS A 66 9.37 -8.54 -17.55
C LYS A 66 7.99 -8.02 -17.91
N GLN A 67 7.41 -7.14 -17.07
CA GLN A 67 6.06 -6.61 -17.30
C GLN A 67 6.03 -5.44 -18.30
N LYS A 68 7.20 -4.83 -18.61
CA LYS A 68 7.30 -3.64 -19.47
C LYS A 68 6.49 -2.45 -18.97
N TRP A 69 6.33 -2.35 -17.65
CA TRP A 69 5.68 -1.24 -17.00
C TRP A 69 6.61 -0.03 -16.86
N SER A 70 6.04 1.15 -16.63
CA SER A 70 6.79 2.39 -16.38
C SER A 70 6.95 2.72 -14.90
N ALA A 71 6.27 2.00 -14.02
CA ALA A 71 6.31 2.11 -12.56
C ALA A 71 5.77 0.82 -11.93
N GLY A 72 5.72 0.76 -10.61
CA GLY A 72 5.01 -0.27 -9.83
C GLY A 72 3.93 0.34 -8.93
N PRO A 73 3.44 -0.42 -7.92
CA PRO A 73 2.61 0.12 -6.85
C PRO A 73 3.38 1.17 -6.06
N HIS A 74 2.69 1.94 -5.21
CA HIS A 74 3.31 3.01 -4.44
C HIS A 74 3.97 2.48 -3.17
N LEU A 75 3.32 1.55 -2.50
CA LEU A 75 3.81 0.96 -1.25
C LEU A 75 3.93 -0.56 -1.38
N PHE A 76 5.00 -1.09 -0.76
CA PHE A 76 5.08 -2.48 -0.33
C PHE A 76 5.10 -2.52 1.19
N ILE A 77 4.28 -3.37 1.78
CA ILE A 77 4.11 -3.42 3.23
C ILE A 77 4.35 -4.85 3.71
N ASP A 78 5.28 -4.99 4.65
CA ASP A 78 5.52 -6.25 5.34
C ASP A 78 5.15 -6.14 6.84
N ASP A 79 5.43 -7.18 7.60
CA ASP A 79 5.15 -7.25 9.05
C ASP A 79 6.04 -6.35 9.91
N LYS A 80 7.03 -5.66 9.31
CA LYS A 80 8.00 -4.82 10.02
C LYS A 80 8.01 -3.38 9.53
N LYS A 81 7.81 -3.15 8.23
CA LYS A 81 8.06 -1.86 7.57
C LYS A 81 7.05 -1.56 6.46
N ILE A 82 6.92 -0.27 6.20
CA ILE A 82 6.24 0.33 5.05
C ILE A 82 7.32 0.81 4.09
N TRP A 83 7.39 0.21 2.90
CA TRP A 83 8.35 0.56 1.85
C TRP A 83 7.69 1.47 0.83
N VAL A 84 8.25 2.64 0.61
CA VAL A 84 7.84 3.52 -0.50
C VAL A 84 8.59 3.10 -1.75
N PHE A 85 7.84 2.64 -2.75
CA PHE A 85 8.38 2.16 -4.03
C PHE A 85 8.22 3.23 -5.11
N THR A 86 7.07 3.36 -5.75
CA THR A 86 6.80 4.50 -6.63
C THR A 86 6.57 5.76 -5.79
N PRO A 87 7.15 6.93 -6.15
CA PRO A 87 6.90 8.16 -5.41
C PRO A 87 5.40 8.43 -5.25
N LEU A 88 4.98 8.80 -4.04
CA LEU A 88 3.56 8.97 -3.69
C LEU A 88 2.86 10.12 -4.44
N THR A 89 3.64 11.02 -5.01
CA THR A 89 3.17 12.24 -5.71
C THR A 89 3.09 12.11 -7.23
N VAL A 90 3.24 10.87 -7.75
CA VAL A 90 3.10 10.57 -9.19
C VAL A 90 2.28 9.29 -9.37
N SER A 91 1.61 9.13 -10.49
CA SER A 91 0.83 7.91 -10.76
C SER A 91 1.71 6.66 -10.83
N GLY A 92 1.25 5.55 -10.26
CA GLY A 92 1.87 4.22 -10.33
C GLY A 92 1.31 3.35 -11.45
N VAL A 93 1.75 2.08 -11.47
CA VAL A 93 1.18 1.02 -12.32
C VAL A 93 0.92 -0.20 -11.44
N HIS A 94 -0.36 -0.50 -11.18
CA HIS A 94 -0.76 -1.57 -10.27
C HIS A 94 -2.20 -2.08 -10.49
N SER A 95 -3.05 -1.29 -11.17
CA SER A 95 -4.46 -1.63 -11.42
C SER A 95 -4.88 -1.00 -12.74
N PRO A 96 -5.17 -1.78 -13.79
CA PRO A 96 -5.32 -1.28 -15.16
C PRO A 96 -6.28 -0.10 -15.32
N SER A 97 -7.46 -0.19 -14.70
CA SER A 97 -8.47 0.89 -14.77
C SER A 97 -8.13 2.10 -13.92
N TRP A 98 -7.25 1.95 -12.90
CA TRP A 98 -7.12 2.94 -11.82
C TRP A 98 -5.71 3.50 -11.63
N ASN A 99 -4.73 3.12 -12.48
CA ASN A 99 -3.34 3.57 -12.40
C ASN A 99 -3.17 5.09 -12.30
N LYS A 100 -4.03 5.87 -12.98
CA LYS A 100 -3.98 7.34 -12.96
C LYS A 100 -4.78 7.97 -11.82
N LEU A 101 -5.59 7.18 -11.12
CA LEU A 101 -6.56 7.66 -10.13
C LEU A 101 -6.22 7.25 -8.71
N ALA A 102 -5.41 6.20 -8.52
CA ALA A 102 -5.27 5.57 -7.22
C ALA A 102 -3.83 5.35 -6.79
N LEU A 103 -3.62 5.38 -5.47
CA LEU A 103 -2.42 4.83 -4.84
C LEU A 103 -2.55 3.32 -4.72
N GLY A 104 -1.52 2.57 -5.11
CA GLY A 104 -1.46 1.12 -4.93
C GLY A 104 -0.71 0.77 -3.65
N VAL A 105 -1.33 -0.01 -2.78
CA VAL A 105 -0.76 -0.55 -1.54
C VAL A 105 -0.66 -2.06 -1.66
N GLU A 106 0.55 -2.59 -1.70
CA GLU A 106 0.87 -3.99 -1.92
C GLU A 106 1.30 -4.66 -0.60
N MET A 107 0.48 -5.53 -0.04
CA MET A 107 0.78 -6.27 1.20
C MET A 107 1.56 -7.55 0.91
N LEU A 108 2.65 -7.79 1.64
CA LEU A 108 3.37 -9.07 1.61
C LEU A 108 2.47 -10.19 2.12
N GLY A 109 2.25 -11.21 1.31
CA GLY A 109 1.54 -12.41 1.71
C GLY A 109 0.59 -12.95 0.65
N ASN A 110 0.09 -14.17 0.88
CA ASN A 110 -0.95 -14.81 0.08
C ASN A 110 -2.21 -14.96 0.93
N TYR A 111 -3.08 -13.98 0.93
CA TYR A 111 -4.28 -13.97 1.78
C TYR A 111 -5.49 -14.74 1.20
N ALA A 112 -5.27 -15.55 0.18
CA ALA A 112 -6.16 -16.68 -0.13
C ALA A 112 -5.88 -17.86 0.80
N SER A 113 -4.63 -18.07 1.23
CA SER A 113 -4.18 -19.21 2.05
C SER A 113 -3.62 -18.81 3.43
N GLU A 114 -2.83 -17.77 3.51
CA GLU A 114 -2.19 -17.33 4.76
C GLU A 114 -3.15 -16.56 5.67
N PRO A 115 -2.96 -16.62 7.01
CA PRO A 115 -3.80 -15.88 7.95
C PRO A 115 -3.63 -14.36 7.80
N PHE A 116 -4.74 -13.61 7.79
CA PHE A 116 -4.75 -12.13 7.77
C PHE A 116 -5.09 -11.50 9.14
N LYS A 117 -5.63 -12.31 10.06
CA LYS A 117 -6.10 -11.87 11.39
C LYS A 117 -5.21 -12.32 12.55
N THR A 118 -4.15 -13.05 12.28
CA THR A 118 -3.23 -13.56 13.30
C THR A 118 -1.78 -13.55 12.83
N GLY A 119 -0.85 -13.65 13.78
CA GLY A 119 0.59 -13.76 13.48
C GLY A 119 1.12 -12.62 12.61
N ARG A 120 2.01 -12.95 11.69
CA ARG A 120 2.65 -11.97 10.80
C ARG A 120 1.67 -11.28 9.86
N GLY A 121 0.66 -12.00 9.37
CA GLY A 121 -0.37 -11.39 8.53
C GLY A 121 -1.15 -10.29 9.24
N LEU A 122 -1.40 -10.43 10.55
CA LEU A 122 -1.98 -9.36 11.36
C LEU A 122 -1.04 -8.14 11.47
N GLN A 123 0.28 -8.33 11.55
CA GLN A 123 1.23 -7.20 11.57
C GLN A 123 1.26 -6.48 10.21
N VAL A 124 1.25 -7.22 9.10
CA VAL A 124 1.11 -6.63 7.75
C VAL A 124 -0.19 -5.82 7.66
N ARG A 125 -1.31 -6.37 8.15
CA ARG A 125 -2.61 -5.67 8.20
C ARG A 125 -2.52 -4.36 8.99
N LYS A 126 -1.93 -4.39 10.19
CA LYS A 126 -1.77 -3.19 11.03
C LYS A 126 -0.93 -2.12 10.33
N ASN A 127 0.19 -2.49 9.72
CA ASN A 127 1.03 -1.56 8.97
C ASN A 127 0.30 -1.00 7.74
N ALA A 128 -0.49 -1.82 7.03
CA ALA A 128 -1.28 -1.38 5.89
C ALA A 128 -2.39 -0.40 6.31
N VAL A 129 -3.11 -0.70 7.40
CA VAL A 129 -4.12 0.19 7.98
C VAL A 129 -3.50 1.52 8.39
N ALA A 130 -2.35 1.51 9.07
CA ALA A 130 -1.64 2.72 9.47
C ALA A 130 -1.21 3.56 8.26
N ALA A 131 -0.64 2.93 7.23
CA ALA A 131 -0.25 3.63 6.00
C ALA A 131 -1.44 4.25 5.28
N MET A 132 -2.55 3.50 5.14
CA MET A 132 -3.75 3.99 4.48
C MET A 132 -4.42 5.12 5.28
N ALA A 133 -4.45 5.05 6.62
CA ALA A 133 -4.97 6.10 7.48
C ALA A 133 -4.16 7.41 7.31
N THR A 134 -2.82 7.33 7.32
CA THR A 134 -1.93 8.47 7.04
C THR A 134 -2.23 9.08 5.67
N LEU A 135 -2.28 8.26 4.61
CA LEU A 135 -2.55 8.76 3.25
C LEU A 135 -3.94 9.39 3.14
N CYS A 136 -4.97 8.78 3.73
CA CYS A 136 -6.32 9.34 3.73
C CYS A 136 -6.35 10.70 4.43
N ALA A 137 -5.74 10.82 5.61
CA ALA A 137 -5.72 12.07 6.36
C ALA A 137 -4.98 13.19 5.61
N ILE A 138 -3.79 12.93 5.09
CA ILE A 138 -2.94 13.96 4.44
C ILE A 138 -3.49 14.38 3.09
N VAL A 139 -3.96 13.42 2.28
CA VAL A 139 -4.46 13.70 0.91
C VAL A 139 -5.93 14.16 0.93
N GLY A 140 -6.65 13.92 2.03
CA GLY A 140 -8.08 14.22 2.15
C GLY A 140 -8.95 13.18 1.42
N LEU A 141 -8.57 11.89 1.49
CA LEU A 141 -9.34 10.81 0.89
C LEU A 141 -10.37 10.28 1.90
N ASP A 142 -11.57 9.98 1.41
CA ASP A 142 -12.55 9.23 2.19
C ASP A 142 -12.10 7.76 2.28
N PRO A 143 -11.81 7.21 3.49
CA PRO A 143 -11.39 5.82 3.65
C PRO A 143 -12.44 4.81 3.14
N MET A 144 -13.71 5.19 3.07
CA MET A 144 -14.76 4.34 2.52
C MET A 144 -14.64 4.16 1.00
N THR A 145 -13.83 4.97 0.32
CA THR A 145 -13.54 4.84 -1.11
C THR A 145 -12.41 3.88 -1.44
N ILE A 146 -11.70 3.34 -0.44
CA ILE A 146 -10.66 2.33 -0.63
C ILE A 146 -11.25 1.12 -1.35
N ARG A 147 -10.53 0.61 -2.35
CA ARG A 147 -10.94 -0.53 -3.16
C ARG A 147 -9.98 -1.70 -3.02
N LEU A 148 -10.48 -2.89 -3.22
CA LEU A 148 -9.65 -4.08 -3.42
C LEU A 148 -9.34 -4.25 -4.91
N HIS A 149 -8.16 -4.75 -5.26
CA HIS A 149 -7.79 -4.94 -6.67
C HIS A 149 -8.79 -5.78 -7.45
N LYS A 150 -9.38 -6.81 -6.84
CA LYS A 150 -10.43 -7.63 -7.47
C LYS A 150 -11.71 -6.88 -7.87
N GLU A 151 -11.87 -5.63 -7.43
CA GLU A 151 -12.98 -4.77 -7.83
C GLU A 151 -12.67 -3.98 -9.12
N ASP A 152 -11.43 -4.03 -9.63
CA ASP A 152 -11.08 -3.45 -10.94
C ASP A 152 -11.73 -4.29 -12.05
N PRO A 153 -12.59 -3.68 -12.90
CA PRO A 153 -13.31 -4.43 -13.93
C PRO A 153 -12.42 -5.08 -14.99
N LEU A 154 -11.16 -4.67 -15.08
CA LEU A 154 -10.18 -5.24 -16.02
C LEU A 154 -9.29 -6.32 -15.41
N THR A 155 -9.51 -6.69 -14.13
CA THR A 155 -8.78 -7.79 -13.49
C THR A 155 -9.63 -9.04 -13.33
N THR A 156 -8.96 -10.20 -13.39
CA THR A 156 -9.56 -11.51 -13.08
C THR A 156 -8.97 -12.13 -11.80
N HIS A 157 -8.07 -11.40 -11.13
CA HIS A 157 -7.36 -11.89 -9.96
C HIS A 157 -8.18 -11.73 -8.68
N ASP A 158 -8.20 -12.74 -7.79
CA ASP A 158 -8.73 -12.62 -6.42
C ASP A 158 -7.71 -11.93 -5.50
N CYS A 159 -7.30 -10.72 -5.87
CA CYS A 159 -6.38 -9.89 -5.11
C CYS A 159 -7.20 -8.87 -4.28
N PRO A 160 -6.95 -8.74 -2.99
CA PRO A 160 -5.83 -9.25 -2.19
C PRO A 160 -6.05 -10.62 -1.51
N GLY A 161 -6.99 -11.43 -1.97
CA GLY A 161 -7.30 -12.73 -1.42
C GLY A 161 -8.59 -12.74 -0.58
N SER A 162 -9.19 -13.94 -0.46
CA SER A 162 -10.52 -14.13 0.16
C SER A 162 -10.55 -13.84 1.67
N LYS A 163 -9.39 -13.92 2.36
CA LYS A 163 -9.30 -13.63 3.80
C LYS A 163 -9.24 -12.14 4.13
N VAL A 164 -9.09 -11.28 3.12
CA VAL A 164 -9.16 -9.83 3.29
C VAL A 164 -10.62 -9.38 3.19
N VAL A 165 -11.22 -9.11 4.32
CA VAL A 165 -12.62 -8.61 4.41
C VAL A 165 -12.57 -7.09 4.30
N LYS A 166 -13.04 -6.54 3.19
CA LYS A 166 -12.98 -5.11 2.88
C LYS A 166 -13.52 -4.23 4.00
N LEU A 167 -14.74 -4.48 4.45
CA LEU A 167 -15.41 -3.65 5.46
C LEU A 167 -14.61 -3.59 6.78
N GLU A 168 -13.98 -4.68 7.19
CA GLU A 168 -13.13 -4.67 8.40
C GLU A 168 -11.94 -3.73 8.23
N VAL A 169 -11.28 -3.77 7.08
CA VAL A 169 -10.13 -2.89 6.78
C VAL A 169 -10.56 -1.43 6.75
N LEU A 170 -11.69 -1.12 6.09
CA LEU A 170 -12.22 0.25 6.02
C LEU A 170 -12.53 0.81 7.41
N ASN A 171 -13.19 0.01 8.26
CA ASN A 171 -13.56 0.40 9.62
C ASN A 171 -12.30 0.63 10.49
N GLU A 172 -11.25 -0.18 10.34
CA GLU A 172 -9.99 0.02 11.06
C GLU A 172 -9.26 1.30 10.61
N VAL A 173 -9.23 1.57 9.30
CA VAL A 173 -8.64 2.80 8.77
C VAL A 173 -9.40 4.02 9.31
N GLN A 174 -10.72 4.00 9.25
CA GLN A 174 -11.57 5.08 9.77
C GLN A 174 -11.39 5.27 11.28
N ALA A 175 -11.37 4.19 12.06
CA ALA A 175 -11.18 4.24 13.50
C ALA A 175 -9.83 4.86 13.87
N LEU A 176 -8.76 4.48 13.18
CA LEU A 176 -7.42 5.01 13.42
C LEU A 176 -7.32 6.51 13.08
N ILE A 177 -7.99 6.97 12.02
CA ILE A 177 -8.06 8.40 11.68
C ILE A 177 -8.76 9.18 12.81
N VAL A 178 -9.90 8.69 13.30
CA VAL A 178 -10.65 9.33 14.40
C VAL A 178 -9.80 9.36 15.68
N GLU A 179 -9.16 8.24 16.03
CA GLU A 179 -8.30 8.14 17.22
C GLU A 179 -7.17 9.19 17.20
N ARG A 180 -6.50 9.36 16.07
CA ARG A 180 -5.42 10.36 15.91
C ARG A 180 -5.93 11.78 16.10
N HIS A 181 -7.08 12.13 15.53
CA HIS A 181 -7.67 13.47 15.70
C HIS A 181 -8.11 13.75 17.14
N THR A 182 -8.65 12.74 17.86
CA THR A 182 -9.08 12.91 19.24
C THR A 182 -7.92 12.92 20.23
N GLY A 183 -6.84 12.20 19.95
CA GLY A 183 -5.61 12.18 20.76
C GLY A 183 -4.85 13.52 20.73
N GLU A 184 -4.88 14.25 19.63
CA GLU A 184 -4.27 15.56 19.51
C GLU A 184 -4.95 16.66 20.35
N HIS A 185 -6.23 16.48 20.71
CA HIS A 185 -6.98 17.43 21.54
C HIS A 185 -6.81 17.22 23.04
N THR A 186 -6.12 16.18 23.48
CA THR A 186 -5.91 15.87 24.91
C THR A 186 -4.59 16.37 25.46
N ILE A 187 -3.76 17.02 24.66
CA ILE A 187 -2.44 17.58 25.06
C ILE A 187 -2.48 19.12 24.84
N GLY A 188 -3.44 19.77 25.45
CA GLY A 188 -3.58 21.24 25.46
C GLY A 188 -3.66 21.76 26.88
#